data_f0893b545c100a388f6521c76108860a
#
_entry.id   f0893b545c100a388f6521c76108860a
#
_cell.length_a   1.000
_cell.length_b   1.000
_cell.length_c   1.000
_cell.angle_alpha   90.00
_cell.angle_beta   90.00
_cell.angle_gamma   90.00
#
_symmetry.space_group_name_H-M   'P 1'
#
loop_
_entity.id
_entity.type
_entity.pdbx_description
1 polymer ?
#
loop_
_entity_poly.entity_id
_entity_poly.type
_entity_poly.pdbx_seq_one_letter_code
_entity_poly.pdbx_strand_id
1 'polypeptide(L)'
;MRLNRRLTFSEELGNTITHGVMAAATLILLPIGSLWGYFHGGYAAATGISIFIMSLLLMFLSSTLYHAMYHNSKHKAVFRILDHIFIYVAIAGSYTPVALVIIGGWKGILIVVIQWVIVLFGILYKSLATRAMPKLSLTLYLVMGWTAIFFFPTLVRRANTVFLVMVILGGVMYSIGAYFFAHDYKKYYHMIWHLFINVAAILHLIGIGFFLYIK
;
A
#
# COMPACT_ATOMS: atom_id res chain seq x y z
N MET A 1 -18.10 16.27 3.41
CA MET A 1 -16.84 16.13 2.67
C MET A 1 -17.09 16.64 1.26
N ARG A 2 -16.59 17.83 0.91
CA ARG A 2 -16.73 18.39 -0.44
C ARG A 2 -15.75 17.63 -1.36
N LEU A 3 -16.26 16.66 -2.09
CA LEU A 3 -15.56 15.98 -3.16
C LEU A 3 -15.34 16.98 -4.30
N ASN A 4 -14.13 17.06 -4.79
CA ASN A 4 -13.70 17.74 -6.02
C ASN A 4 -13.28 19.20 -5.89
N ARG A 5 -12.27 19.47 -5.06
CA ARG A 5 -11.38 20.59 -5.41
C ARG A 5 -10.48 20.12 -6.56
N ARG A 6 -10.44 20.90 -7.65
CA ARG A 6 -9.44 20.68 -8.71
C ARG A 6 -8.05 20.96 -8.14
N LEU A 7 -7.13 20.02 -8.26
CA LEU A 7 -5.73 20.22 -7.90
C LEU A 7 -5.09 21.24 -8.84
N THR A 8 -4.20 22.07 -8.33
CA THR A 8 -3.40 22.99 -9.13
C THR A 8 -2.31 22.23 -9.87
N PHE A 9 -1.71 22.85 -10.90
CA PHE A 9 -0.59 22.25 -11.63
C PHE A 9 0.56 21.85 -10.70
N SER A 10 0.91 22.72 -9.74
CA SER A 10 1.99 22.44 -8.78
C SER A 10 1.66 21.26 -7.84
N GLU A 11 0.40 21.06 -7.49
CA GLU A 11 -0.03 19.90 -6.69
C GLU A 11 0.02 18.62 -7.52
N GLU A 12 -0.50 18.63 -8.75
CA GLU A 12 -0.44 17.48 -9.67
C GLU A 12 1.02 17.11 -9.97
N LEU A 13 1.90 18.09 -10.22
CA LEU A 13 3.32 17.86 -10.45
C LEU A 13 4.01 17.27 -9.22
N GLY A 14 3.76 17.82 -8.04
CA GLY A 14 4.30 17.29 -6.79
C GLY A 14 3.85 15.84 -6.51
N ASN A 15 2.57 15.54 -6.74
CA ASN A 15 2.02 14.19 -6.61
C ASN A 15 2.66 13.21 -7.61
N THR A 16 2.81 13.64 -8.87
CA THR A 16 3.47 12.85 -9.93
C THR A 16 4.92 12.52 -9.57
N ILE A 17 5.69 13.52 -9.12
CA ILE A 17 7.12 13.33 -8.81
C ILE A 17 7.29 12.44 -7.58
N THR A 18 6.54 12.70 -6.50
CA THR A 18 6.69 11.96 -5.25
C THR A 18 6.42 10.46 -5.42
N HIS A 19 5.34 10.09 -6.11
CA HIS A 19 5.04 8.70 -6.39
C HIS A 19 5.85 8.13 -7.55
N GLY A 20 6.24 8.95 -8.54
CA GLY A 20 7.11 8.51 -9.64
C GLY A 20 8.48 8.04 -9.18
N VAL A 21 9.10 8.75 -8.22
CA VAL A 21 10.36 8.32 -7.60
C VAL A 21 10.19 6.98 -6.88
N MET A 22 9.09 6.79 -6.16
CA MET A 22 8.81 5.52 -5.48
C MET A 22 8.50 4.39 -6.45
N ALA A 23 7.82 4.67 -7.57
CA ALA A 23 7.61 3.68 -8.62
C ALA A 23 8.94 3.20 -9.23
N ALA A 24 9.85 4.13 -9.53
CA ALA A 24 11.19 3.79 -10.02
C ALA A 24 11.99 2.98 -8.99
N ALA A 25 11.96 3.41 -7.71
CA ALA A 25 12.64 2.69 -6.63
C ALA A 25 12.09 1.27 -6.45
N THR A 26 10.76 1.08 -6.43
CA THR A 26 10.15 -0.25 -6.28
C THR A 26 10.39 -1.14 -7.49
N LEU A 27 10.46 -0.58 -8.71
CA LEU A 27 10.85 -1.33 -9.91
C LEU A 27 12.25 -1.91 -9.79
N ILE A 28 13.21 -1.12 -9.30
CA ILE A 28 14.59 -1.58 -9.06
C ILE A 28 14.65 -2.60 -7.91
N LEU A 29 13.90 -2.34 -6.84
CA LEU A 29 13.90 -3.21 -5.66
C LEU A 29 13.20 -4.55 -5.88
N LEU A 30 12.33 -4.68 -6.89
CA LEU A 30 11.58 -5.92 -7.14
C LEU A 30 12.49 -7.14 -7.36
N PRO A 31 13.43 -7.15 -8.33
CA PRO A 31 14.33 -8.28 -8.49
C PRO A 31 15.28 -8.46 -7.29
N ILE A 32 15.76 -7.38 -6.70
CA ILE A 32 16.67 -7.41 -5.55
C ILE A 32 15.99 -8.07 -4.34
N GLY A 33 14.79 -7.59 -3.98
CA GLY A 33 14.02 -8.12 -2.85
C GLY A 33 13.57 -9.56 -3.08
N SER A 34 13.20 -9.92 -4.33
CA SER A 34 12.83 -11.29 -4.68
C SER A 34 13.98 -12.27 -4.49
N LEU A 35 15.18 -11.92 -4.97
CA LEU A 35 16.39 -12.73 -4.78
C LEU A 35 16.81 -12.78 -3.31
N TRP A 36 16.80 -11.65 -2.62
CA TRP A 36 17.07 -11.60 -1.18
C TRP A 36 16.14 -12.54 -0.40
N GLY A 37 14.84 -12.45 -0.67
CA GLY A 37 13.85 -13.33 -0.05
C GLY A 37 14.11 -14.82 -0.33
N TYR A 38 14.50 -15.16 -1.55
CA TYR A 38 14.82 -16.54 -1.91
C TYR A 38 16.01 -17.09 -1.10
N PHE A 39 17.11 -16.33 -1.02
CA PHE A 39 18.31 -16.79 -0.32
C PHE A 39 18.15 -16.86 1.21
N HIS A 40 17.26 -16.06 1.80
CA HIS A 40 17.08 -16.01 3.25
C HIS A 40 15.85 -16.74 3.77
N GLY A 41 14.85 -17.02 2.94
CA GLY A 41 13.60 -17.64 3.36
C GLY A 41 12.94 -18.56 2.33
N GLY A 42 13.66 -18.91 1.25
CA GLY A 42 13.19 -19.82 0.22
C GLY A 42 12.03 -19.29 -0.62
N TYR A 43 11.31 -20.21 -1.29
CA TYR A 43 10.27 -19.85 -2.26
C TYR A 43 9.11 -19.06 -1.64
N ALA A 44 8.65 -19.41 -0.44
CA ALA A 44 7.54 -18.71 0.22
C ALA A 44 7.88 -17.25 0.48
N ALA A 45 9.09 -17.00 0.88
CA ALA A 45 9.63 -15.68 1.12
C ALA A 45 9.80 -14.87 -0.17
N ALA A 46 10.43 -15.45 -1.17
CA ALA A 46 10.59 -14.83 -2.48
C ALA A 46 9.21 -14.44 -3.07
N THR A 47 8.25 -15.37 -3.04
CA THR A 47 6.90 -15.12 -3.53
C THR A 47 6.21 -14.00 -2.76
N GLY A 48 6.25 -14.05 -1.43
CA GLY A 48 5.62 -13.02 -0.58
C GLY A 48 6.20 -11.63 -0.81
N ILE A 49 7.54 -11.50 -0.86
CA ILE A 49 8.22 -10.22 -1.12
C ILE A 49 7.93 -9.72 -2.54
N SER A 50 7.96 -10.61 -3.53
CA SER A 50 7.65 -10.22 -4.91
C SER A 50 6.24 -9.66 -5.03
N ILE A 51 5.25 -10.30 -4.40
CA ILE A 51 3.86 -9.82 -4.35
C ILE A 51 3.80 -8.45 -3.67
N PHE A 52 4.48 -8.28 -2.55
CA PHE A 52 4.48 -7.01 -1.81
C PHE A 52 5.08 -5.87 -2.64
N ILE A 53 6.31 -6.04 -3.16
CA ILE A 53 6.98 -4.98 -3.94
C ILE A 53 6.24 -4.69 -5.24
N MET A 54 5.72 -5.73 -5.94
CA MET A 54 4.89 -5.55 -7.13
C MET A 54 3.61 -4.77 -6.82
N SER A 55 2.97 -5.04 -5.68
CA SER A 55 1.77 -4.33 -5.25
C SER A 55 2.04 -2.84 -4.98
N LEU A 56 3.18 -2.51 -4.36
CA LEU A 56 3.63 -1.12 -4.18
C LEU A 56 3.96 -0.47 -5.52
N LEU A 57 4.67 -1.16 -6.42
CA LEU A 57 4.98 -0.65 -7.76
C LEU A 57 3.70 -0.28 -8.51
N LEU A 58 2.70 -1.16 -8.53
CA LEU A 58 1.42 -0.90 -9.20
C LEU A 58 0.68 0.29 -8.59
N MET A 59 0.70 0.42 -7.26
CA MET A 59 0.10 1.56 -6.55
C MET A 59 0.81 2.86 -6.92
N PHE A 60 2.13 2.93 -6.81
CA PHE A 60 2.89 4.14 -7.12
C PHE A 60 2.81 4.51 -8.61
N LEU A 61 2.89 3.52 -9.51
CA LEU A 61 2.82 3.74 -10.95
C LEU A 61 1.44 4.26 -11.37
N SER A 62 0.35 3.65 -10.88
CA SER A 62 -1.00 4.09 -11.21
C SER A 62 -1.27 5.51 -10.71
N SER A 63 -0.81 5.85 -9.52
CA SER A 63 -0.92 7.18 -8.94
C SER A 63 -0.11 8.21 -9.74
N THR A 64 1.13 7.88 -10.10
CA THR A 64 1.98 8.72 -10.96
C THR A 64 1.28 9.03 -12.28
N LEU A 65 0.76 8.00 -12.95
CA LEU A 65 0.06 8.16 -14.22
C LEU A 65 -1.23 8.96 -14.06
N TYR A 66 -2.00 8.72 -13.00
CA TYR A 66 -3.21 9.50 -12.70
C TYR A 66 -2.91 11.01 -12.59
N HIS A 67 -1.89 11.38 -11.81
CA HIS A 67 -1.53 12.78 -11.59
C HIS A 67 -0.85 13.43 -12.79
N ALA A 68 -0.11 12.66 -13.61
CA ALA A 68 0.52 13.16 -14.84
C ALA A 68 -0.48 13.40 -15.99
N MET A 69 -1.68 12.80 -15.94
CA MET A 69 -2.65 12.88 -17.03
C MET A 69 -3.36 14.24 -17.09
N TYR A 70 -3.65 14.67 -18.32
CA TYR A 70 -4.40 15.90 -18.57
C TYR A 70 -5.79 15.87 -17.93
N HIS A 71 -6.15 16.99 -17.29
CA HIS A 71 -7.43 17.14 -16.61
C HIS A 71 -8.60 16.94 -17.59
N ASN A 72 -9.69 16.30 -17.13
CA ASN A 72 -10.88 15.95 -17.94
C ASN A 72 -10.65 14.92 -19.08
N SER A 73 -9.49 14.27 -19.17
CA SER A 73 -9.30 13.18 -20.10
C SER A 73 -9.99 11.90 -19.64
N LYS A 74 -10.46 11.08 -20.59
CA LYS A 74 -11.00 9.73 -20.28
C LYS A 74 -9.92 8.86 -19.60
N HIS A 75 -8.67 8.99 -20.00
CA HIS A 75 -7.55 8.29 -19.42
C HIS A 75 -7.36 8.65 -17.94
N LYS A 76 -7.42 9.94 -17.56
CA LYS A 76 -7.35 10.35 -16.16
C LYS A 76 -8.48 9.73 -15.32
N ALA A 77 -9.67 9.61 -15.89
CA ALA A 77 -10.79 8.95 -15.19
C ALA A 77 -10.51 7.48 -14.90
N VAL A 78 -9.94 6.74 -15.87
CA VAL A 78 -9.55 5.33 -15.70
C VAL A 78 -8.43 5.20 -14.66
N PHE A 79 -7.36 6.00 -14.80
CA PHE A 79 -6.23 5.95 -13.86
C PHE A 79 -6.63 6.35 -12.44
N ARG A 80 -7.63 7.23 -12.26
CA ARG A 80 -8.19 7.52 -10.94
C ARG A 80 -8.82 6.29 -10.28
N ILE A 81 -9.47 5.44 -11.05
CA ILE A 81 -10.04 4.18 -10.53
C ILE A 81 -8.90 3.23 -10.13
N LEU A 82 -7.90 3.07 -10.98
CA LEU A 82 -6.73 2.21 -10.72
C LEU A 82 -5.93 2.70 -9.51
N ASP A 83 -5.66 3.99 -9.39
CA ASP A 83 -5.00 4.63 -8.24
C ASP A 83 -5.68 4.24 -6.91
N HIS A 84 -7.02 4.24 -6.87
CA HIS A 84 -7.76 3.82 -5.68
C HIS A 84 -7.81 2.30 -5.48
N ILE A 85 -7.87 1.51 -6.55
CA ILE A 85 -7.87 0.05 -6.47
C ILE A 85 -6.53 -0.45 -5.94
N PHE A 86 -5.42 0.08 -6.43
CA PHE A 86 -4.11 -0.39 -6.05
C PHE A 86 -3.71 -0.06 -4.60
N ILE A 87 -4.45 0.81 -3.90
CA ILE A 87 -4.31 0.95 -2.44
C ILE A 87 -4.73 -0.35 -1.72
N TYR A 88 -5.87 -0.96 -2.10
CA TYR A 88 -6.27 -2.27 -1.55
C TYR A 88 -5.22 -3.34 -1.84
N VAL A 89 -4.71 -3.36 -3.08
CA VAL A 89 -3.67 -4.31 -3.51
C VAL A 89 -2.38 -4.12 -2.71
N ALA A 90 -1.94 -2.88 -2.48
CA ALA A 90 -0.74 -2.59 -1.70
C ALA A 90 -0.88 -3.04 -0.24
N ILE A 91 -2.06 -2.85 0.37
CA ILE A 91 -2.32 -3.33 1.73
C ILE A 91 -2.26 -4.86 1.76
N ALA A 92 -3.02 -5.56 0.92
CA ALA A 92 -3.01 -7.03 0.88
C ALA A 92 -1.62 -7.59 0.54
N GLY A 93 -0.91 -6.92 -0.36
CA GLY A 93 0.46 -7.26 -0.73
C GLY A 93 1.42 -7.20 0.45
N SER A 94 1.31 -6.20 1.33
CA SER A 94 2.14 -6.09 2.54
C SER A 94 1.86 -7.19 3.57
N TYR A 95 0.62 -7.66 3.66
CA TYR A 95 0.25 -8.79 4.53
C TYR A 95 0.77 -10.13 4.02
N THR A 96 0.87 -10.31 2.71
CA THR A 96 1.18 -11.60 2.11
C THR A 96 2.50 -12.21 2.61
N PRO A 97 3.67 -11.54 2.59
CA PRO A 97 4.91 -12.12 3.11
C PRO A 97 4.86 -12.36 4.62
N VAL A 98 4.25 -11.47 5.38
CA VAL A 98 4.10 -11.61 6.84
C VAL A 98 3.26 -12.84 7.19
N ALA A 99 2.16 -13.02 6.50
CA ALA A 99 1.25 -14.14 6.69
C ALA A 99 1.88 -15.48 6.31
N LEU A 100 2.60 -15.54 5.18
CA LEU A 100 3.21 -16.77 4.68
C LEU A 100 4.44 -17.19 5.50
N VAL A 101 5.26 -16.22 5.96
CA VAL A 101 6.57 -16.50 6.57
C VAL A 101 6.49 -16.50 8.11
N ILE A 102 5.94 -15.44 8.72
CA ILE A 102 5.94 -15.33 10.19
C ILE A 102 4.78 -16.10 10.80
N ILE A 103 3.56 -15.95 10.28
CA ILE A 103 2.39 -16.61 10.85
C ILE A 103 2.38 -18.07 10.42
N GLY A 104 2.50 -18.33 9.12
CA GLY A 104 2.58 -19.68 8.55
C GLY A 104 1.30 -20.50 8.73
N GLY A 105 1.35 -21.74 8.19
CA GLY A 105 0.26 -22.71 8.31
C GLY A 105 -1.09 -22.19 7.79
N TRP A 106 -2.19 -22.83 8.21
CA TRP A 106 -3.53 -22.49 7.77
C TRP A 106 -3.97 -21.06 8.17
N LYS A 107 -3.48 -20.54 9.31
CA LYS A 107 -3.79 -19.18 9.79
C LYS A 107 -3.18 -18.12 8.85
N GLY A 108 -1.96 -18.33 8.39
CA GLY A 108 -1.33 -17.45 7.40
C GLY A 108 -2.09 -17.46 6.07
N ILE A 109 -2.47 -18.65 5.58
CA ILE A 109 -3.27 -18.78 4.35
C ILE A 109 -4.62 -18.06 4.52
N LEU A 110 -5.29 -18.23 5.65
CA LEU A 110 -6.57 -17.58 5.92
C LEU A 110 -6.46 -16.05 5.85
N ILE A 111 -5.39 -15.47 6.44
CA ILE A 111 -5.15 -14.02 6.39
C ILE A 111 -4.96 -13.56 4.94
N VAL A 112 -4.15 -14.27 4.15
CA VAL A 112 -3.97 -13.95 2.72
C VAL A 112 -5.31 -13.98 1.99
N VAL A 113 -6.09 -15.04 2.17
CA VAL A 113 -7.41 -15.19 1.51
C VAL A 113 -8.33 -14.02 1.90
N ILE A 114 -8.46 -13.70 3.18
CA ILE A 114 -9.32 -12.60 3.64
C ILE A 114 -8.88 -11.28 3.01
N GLN A 115 -7.59 -10.94 3.04
CA GLN A 115 -7.08 -9.70 2.48
C GLN A 115 -7.34 -9.59 0.98
N TRP A 116 -7.08 -10.66 0.22
CA TRP A 116 -7.30 -10.65 -1.23
C TRP A 116 -8.78 -10.70 -1.64
N VAL A 117 -9.66 -11.32 -0.82
CA VAL A 117 -11.13 -11.21 -1.01
C VAL A 117 -11.59 -9.77 -0.84
N ILE A 118 -11.06 -9.03 0.15
CA ILE A 118 -11.38 -7.59 0.30
C ILE A 118 -10.85 -6.79 -0.91
N VAL A 119 -9.70 -7.15 -1.48
CA VAL A 119 -9.21 -6.55 -2.73
C VAL A 119 -10.21 -6.75 -3.87
N LEU A 120 -10.70 -7.97 -4.08
CA LEU A 120 -11.70 -8.27 -5.10
C LEU A 120 -12.98 -7.45 -4.90
N PHE A 121 -13.46 -7.36 -3.66
CA PHE A 121 -14.59 -6.49 -3.32
C PHE A 121 -14.29 -5.02 -3.64
N GLY A 122 -13.10 -4.53 -3.29
CA GLY A 122 -12.66 -3.16 -3.57
C GLY A 122 -12.61 -2.87 -5.08
N ILE A 123 -12.13 -3.82 -5.89
CA ILE A 123 -12.09 -3.72 -7.36
C ILE A 123 -13.53 -3.61 -7.90
N LEU A 124 -14.39 -4.53 -7.53
CA LEU A 124 -15.79 -4.55 -7.99
C LEU A 124 -16.50 -3.26 -7.58
N TYR A 125 -16.35 -2.85 -6.32
CA TYR A 125 -16.93 -1.63 -5.80
C TYR A 125 -16.44 -0.38 -6.59
N LYS A 126 -15.13 -0.23 -6.82
CA LYS A 126 -14.58 0.93 -7.53
C LYS A 126 -14.92 0.95 -9.02
N SER A 127 -15.06 -0.23 -9.62
CA SER A 127 -15.35 -0.36 -11.05
C SER A 127 -16.85 -0.20 -11.37
N LEU A 128 -17.73 -0.63 -10.47
CA LEU A 128 -19.17 -0.69 -10.72
C LEU A 128 -19.97 0.41 -10.00
N ALA A 129 -19.43 1.03 -8.96
CA ALA A 129 -20.16 2.03 -8.19
C ALA A 129 -20.44 3.29 -9.02
N THR A 130 -21.70 3.63 -9.19
CA THR A 130 -22.15 4.85 -9.87
C THR A 130 -21.90 6.12 -9.07
N ARG A 131 -21.70 5.99 -7.74
CA ARG A 131 -21.41 7.10 -6.84
C ARG A 131 -20.14 6.82 -6.03
N ALA A 132 -19.24 7.79 -5.99
CA ALA A 132 -18.05 7.71 -5.14
C ALA A 132 -18.43 7.80 -3.66
N MET A 133 -17.99 6.82 -2.85
CA MET A 133 -18.14 6.84 -1.39
C MET A 133 -16.74 6.85 -0.73
N PRO A 134 -16.08 8.01 -0.67
CA PRO A 134 -14.69 8.12 -0.20
C PRO A 134 -14.54 7.70 1.26
N LYS A 135 -15.54 7.96 2.11
CA LYS A 135 -15.53 7.51 3.51
C LYS A 135 -15.47 5.99 3.62
N LEU A 136 -16.28 5.26 2.81
CA LEU A 136 -16.25 3.79 2.80
C LEU A 136 -14.88 3.26 2.39
N SER A 137 -14.29 3.83 1.32
CA SER A 137 -12.95 3.42 0.88
C SER A 137 -11.90 3.64 1.96
N LEU A 138 -11.88 4.82 2.58
CA LEU A 138 -10.93 5.14 3.65
C LEU A 138 -11.11 4.21 4.86
N THR A 139 -12.37 3.95 5.27
CA THR A 139 -12.66 3.00 6.35
C THR A 139 -12.12 1.61 6.02
N LEU A 140 -12.36 1.11 4.80
CA LEU A 140 -11.86 -0.20 4.37
C LEU A 140 -10.32 -0.25 4.37
N TYR A 141 -9.63 0.80 3.89
CA TYR A 141 -8.16 0.86 3.94
C TYR A 141 -7.64 0.77 5.38
N LEU A 142 -8.25 1.53 6.30
CA LEU A 142 -7.84 1.50 7.71
C LEU A 142 -8.16 0.16 8.37
N VAL A 143 -9.34 -0.41 8.14
CA VAL A 143 -9.73 -1.73 8.67
C VAL A 143 -8.76 -2.80 8.17
N MET A 144 -8.47 -2.84 6.87
CA MET A 144 -7.48 -3.77 6.31
C MET A 144 -6.10 -3.57 6.93
N GLY A 145 -5.63 -2.32 7.01
CA GLY A 145 -4.31 -2.02 7.55
C GLY A 145 -4.15 -2.39 9.03
N TRP A 146 -5.21 -2.23 9.84
CA TRP A 146 -5.17 -2.54 11.27
C TRP A 146 -5.56 -3.97 11.62
N THR A 147 -5.88 -4.84 10.67
CA THR A 147 -6.14 -6.27 10.95
C THR A 147 -4.94 -6.99 11.60
N ALA A 148 -3.73 -6.44 11.47
CA ALA A 148 -2.52 -6.94 12.15
C ALA A 148 -2.67 -7.05 13.68
N ILE A 149 -3.55 -6.25 14.29
CA ILE A 149 -3.78 -6.26 15.74
C ILE A 149 -4.26 -7.63 16.25
N PHE A 150 -5.03 -8.38 15.43
CA PHE A 150 -5.57 -9.68 15.82
C PHE A 150 -4.51 -10.78 15.93
N PHE A 151 -3.38 -10.63 15.25
CA PHE A 151 -2.26 -11.58 15.33
C PHE A 151 -0.97 -10.94 15.85
N PHE A 152 -1.07 -9.75 16.41
CA PHE A 152 0.05 -9.02 17.00
C PHE A 152 0.81 -9.83 18.06
N PRO A 153 0.16 -10.60 18.99
CA PRO A 153 0.88 -11.47 19.92
C PRO A 153 1.75 -12.52 19.22
N THR A 154 1.35 -13.01 18.05
CA THR A 154 2.16 -13.94 17.25
C THR A 154 3.35 -13.25 16.62
N LEU A 155 3.15 -12.02 16.12
CA LEU A 155 4.24 -11.20 15.57
C LEU A 155 5.30 -10.92 16.63
N VAL A 156 4.90 -10.47 17.82
CA VAL A 156 5.84 -10.18 18.94
C VAL A 156 6.68 -11.40 19.32
N ARG A 157 6.10 -12.61 19.28
CA ARG A 157 6.82 -13.84 19.64
C ARG A 157 7.73 -14.39 18.56
N ARG A 158 7.45 -14.12 17.29
CA ARG A 158 8.11 -14.78 16.15
C ARG A 158 8.95 -13.84 15.28
N ALA A 159 8.65 -12.55 15.30
CA ALA A 159 9.32 -11.58 14.45
C ALA A 159 10.49 -10.90 15.16
N ASN A 160 11.44 -10.43 14.37
CA ASN A 160 12.54 -9.58 14.84
C ASN A 160 12.01 -8.22 15.33
N THR A 161 12.66 -7.65 16.35
CA THR A 161 12.28 -6.36 16.92
C THR A 161 12.34 -5.22 15.90
N VAL A 162 13.35 -5.21 15.02
CA VAL A 162 13.47 -4.17 13.97
C VAL A 162 12.29 -4.27 13.01
N PHE A 163 11.91 -5.48 12.58
CA PHE A 163 10.71 -5.70 11.77
C PHE A 163 9.47 -5.10 12.46
N LEU A 164 9.24 -5.42 13.74
CA LEU A 164 8.07 -4.92 14.49
C LEU A 164 8.05 -3.40 14.54
N VAL A 165 9.18 -2.78 14.88
CA VAL A 165 9.30 -1.31 14.94
C VAL A 165 8.99 -0.67 13.60
N MET A 166 9.57 -1.20 12.50
CA MET A 166 9.36 -0.67 11.16
C MET A 166 7.90 -0.80 10.72
N VAL A 167 7.26 -1.95 10.99
CA VAL A 167 5.85 -2.17 10.62
C VAL A 167 4.90 -1.29 11.43
N ILE A 168 5.15 -1.13 12.74
CA ILE A 168 4.35 -0.25 13.61
C ILE A 168 4.49 1.21 13.17
N LEU A 169 5.72 1.69 12.97
CA LEU A 169 5.96 3.06 12.51
C LEU A 169 5.33 3.30 11.14
N GLY A 170 5.44 2.35 10.21
CA GLY A 170 4.78 2.42 8.91
C GLY A 170 3.26 2.53 9.03
N GLY A 171 2.64 1.71 9.88
CA GLY A 171 1.19 1.77 10.18
C GLY A 171 0.75 3.12 10.76
N VAL A 172 1.57 3.71 11.64
CA VAL A 172 1.34 5.05 12.18
C VAL A 172 1.42 6.10 11.06
N MET A 173 2.45 6.03 10.19
CA MET A 173 2.58 6.96 9.05
C MET A 173 1.40 6.86 8.09
N TYR A 174 0.94 5.64 7.73
CA TYR A 174 -0.27 5.44 6.94
C TYR A 174 -1.51 6.07 7.61
N SER A 175 -1.65 5.93 8.93
CA SER A 175 -2.79 6.48 9.67
C SER A 175 -2.77 8.01 9.71
N ILE A 176 -1.60 8.62 9.91
CA ILE A 176 -1.43 10.09 9.81
C ILE A 176 -1.74 10.54 8.38
N GLY A 177 -1.22 9.82 7.38
CA GLY A 177 -1.52 10.09 5.97
C GLY A 177 -3.03 10.05 5.68
N ALA A 178 -3.75 9.08 6.24
CA ALA A 178 -5.20 8.97 6.11
C ALA A 178 -5.96 10.20 6.65
N TYR A 179 -5.45 10.86 7.69
CA TYR A 179 -5.98 12.13 8.17
C TYR A 179 -5.87 13.23 7.11
N PHE A 180 -4.71 13.36 6.45
CA PHE A 180 -4.52 14.35 5.38
C PHE A 180 -5.40 14.03 4.15
N PHE A 181 -5.51 12.76 3.79
CA PHE A 181 -6.42 12.30 2.73
C PHE A 181 -7.89 12.65 3.04
N ALA A 182 -8.34 12.46 4.27
CA ALA A 182 -9.69 12.83 4.68
C ALA A 182 -9.98 14.34 4.59
N HIS A 183 -8.93 15.18 4.56
CA HIS A 183 -9.00 16.63 4.50
C HIS A 183 -8.40 17.21 3.21
N ASP A 184 -8.38 16.44 2.12
CA ASP A 184 -7.77 16.79 0.84
C ASP A 184 -8.40 18.00 0.12
N TYR A 185 -9.52 18.53 0.66
CA TYR A 185 -10.09 19.81 0.25
C TYR A 185 -9.19 21.01 0.57
N LYS A 186 -8.19 20.86 1.46
CA LYS A 186 -7.17 21.87 1.75
C LYS A 186 -6.02 21.77 0.75
N LYS A 187 -5.44 22.93 0.40
CA LYS A 187 -4.32 23.00 -0.55
C LYS A 187 -3.11 22.19 -0.05
N TYR A 188 -2.49 21.42 -0.92
CA TYR A 188 -1.34 20.53 -0.68
C TYR A 188 -1.61 19.34 0.27
N TYR A 189 -2.79 19.18 0.87
CA TYR A 189 -3.04 18.06 1.78
C TYR A 189 -2.94 16.70 1.08
N HIS A 190 -3.36 16.62 -0.18
CA HIS A 190 -3.20 15.41 -0.98
C HIS A 190 -1.71 15.08 -1.21
N MET A 191 -0.88 16.08 -1.48
CA MET A 191 0.57 15.90 -1.63
C MET A 191 1.23 15.48 -0.29
N ILE A 192 0.82 16.08 0.83
CA ILE A 192 1.30 15.68 2.16
C ILE A 192 0.93 14.22 2.44
N TRP A 193 -0.30 13.81 2.09
CA TRP A 193 -0.70 12.40 2.18
C TRP A 193 0.25 11.48 1.39
N HIS A 194 0.61 11.83 0.13
CA HIS A 194 1.59 11.08 -0.65
C HIS A 194 2.94 10.94 0.06
N LEU A 195 3.43 12.00 0.71
CA LEU A 195 4.68 11.94 1.47
C LEU A 195 4.61 10.96 2.65
N PHE A 196 3.49 10.95 3.38
CA PHE A 196 3.27 9.98 4.47
C PHE A 196 3.19 8.54 3.94
N ILE A 197 2.53 8.31 2.80
CA ILE A 197 2.50 7.01 2.13
C ILE A 197 3.91 6.56 1.73
N ASN A 198 4.74 7.46 1.18
CA ASN A 198 6.12 7.15 0.81
C ASN A 198 6.95 6.73 2.02
N VAL A 199 6.90 7.50 3.11
CA VAL A 199 7.62 7.17 4.36
C VAL A 199 7.15 5.82 4.92
N ALA A 200 5.84 5.59 4.96
CA ALA A 200 5.26 4.33 5.42
C ALA A 200 5.71 3.14 4.55
N ALA A 201 5.70 3.30 3.22
CA ALA A 201 6.14 2.26 2.30
C ALA A 201 7.64 1.97 2.45
N ILE A 202 8.48 2.98 2.65
CA ILE A 202 9.93 2.80 2.90
C ILE A 202 10.14 2.00 4.20
N LEU A 203 9.44 2.36 5.28
CA LEU A 203 9.52 1.63 6.55
C LEU A 203 9.11 0.17 6.39
N HIS A 204 8.01 -0.08 5.68
CA HIS A 204 7.55 -1.44 5.36
C HIS A 204 8.52 -2.18 4.43
N LEU A 205 9.09 -1.52 3.42
CA LEU A 205 10.12 -2.12 2.55
C LEU A 205 11.36 -2.54 3.34
N ILE A 206 11.80 -1.73 4.29
CA ILE A 206 12.91 -2.07 5.18
C ILE A 206 12.51 -3.25 6.08
N GLY A 207 11.41 -3.14 6.82
CA GLY A 207 10.97 -4.17 7.77
C GLY A 207 10.67 -5.51 7.09
N ILE A 208 9.79 -5.50 6.11
CA ILE A 208 9.32 -6.71 5.41
C ILE A 208 10.38 -7.22 4.43
N GLY A 209 11.03 -6.33 3.68
CA GLY A 209 12.00 -6.71 2.66
C GLY A 209 13.26 -7.33 3.23
N PHE A 210 13.78 -6.79 4.33
CA PHE A 210 15.10 -7.18 4.85
C PHE A 210 15.07 -7.87 6.21
N PHE A 211 14.14 -7.52 7.10
CA PHE A 211 14.12 -8.03 8.48
C PHE A 211 13.06 -9.11 8.75
N LEU A 212 12.26 -9.49 7.77
CA LEU A 212 11.23 -10.52 7.91
C LEU A 212 11.82 -11.89 8.31
N TYR A 213 13.04 -12.20 7.91
CA TYR A 213 13.71 -13.52 8.05
C TYR A 213 14.75 -13.56 9.17
N ILE A 214 15.12 -12.43 9.73
CA ILE A 214 16.14 -12.34 10.78
C ILE A 214 15.43 -12.63 12.10
N LYS A 215 15.87 -13.66 12.81
CA LYS A 215 15.41 -13.97 14.16
C LYS A 215 16.19 -13.18 15.20
#